data_e84beef71aa56bdfc1f08adfa47795a6
#
_entry.id   e84beef71aa56bdfc1f08adfa47795a6
#
_cell.length_a   1.000
_cell.length_b   1.000
_cell.length_c   1.000
_cell.angle_alpha   90.00
_cell.angle_beta   90.00
_cell.angle_gamma   90.00
#
_symmetry.space_group_name_H-M   'P 1'
#
loop_
_entity.id
_entity.type
_entity.pdbx_description
1 polymer ?
#
loop_
_entity_poly.entity_id
_entity_poly.type
_entity_poly.pdbx_seq_one_letter_code
_entity_poly.pdbx_strand_id
1 'polypeptide(L)'
;MKYFFLGLYLLLFKHLPSSSFPVVGKLCKKLRYICCKQIFKSCGKNVNIERGASFGKGFDIEIGDNSGLGRNCHVPPNIIIGKDVMMAPNVFIFHLNHAFKNTEIPMREQGITIKEAVSIGDDVWIGRSVFIMSGKKVANGSIIAAGTVLTKDFPEFSIIGGNPSKFIKFRK
;
A
#
# COMPACT_ATOMS: atom_id res chain seq x y z
N MET A 1 -2.69 20.45 12.58
CA MET A 1 -3.81 20.11 11.67
C MET A 1 -3.77 18.62 11.24
N LYS A 2 -2.64 18.09 10.73
CA LYS A 2 -2.53 16.66 10.31
C LYS A 2 -2.93 15.65 11.41
N TYR A 3 -2.51 15.84 12.67
CA TYR A 3 -2.87 14.94 13.78
C TYR A 3 -4.37 14.91 14.09
N PHE A 4 -5.08 16.03 13.92
CA PHE A 4 -6.54 16.08 14.07
C PHE A 4 -7.24 15.21 13.03
N PHE A 5 -6.87 15.34 11.77
CA PHE A 5 -7.43 14.50 10.70
C PHE A 5 -7.03 13.03 10.86
N LEU A 6 -5.82 12.74 11.34
CA LEU A 6 -5.41 11.38 11.65
C LEU A 6 -6.28 10.77 12.77
N GLY A 7 -6.57 11.53 13.83
CA GLY A 7 -7.51 11.11 14.88
C GLY A 7 -8.92 10.82 14.34
N LEU A 8 -9.47 11.71 13.50
CA LEU A 8 -10.76 11.49 12.82
C LEU A 8 -10.73 10.24 11.92
N TYR A 9 -9.65 10.04 11.18
CA TYR A 9 -9.51 8.86 10.34
C TYR A 9 -9.52 7.58 11.18
N LEU A 10 -8.68 7.50 12.20
CA LEU A 10 -8.51 6.29 13.03
C LEU A 10 -9.77 5.94 13.82
N LEU A 11 -10.45 6.95 14.39
CA LEU A 11 -11.61 6.74 15.25
C LEU A 11 -12.92 6.54 14.47
N LEU A 12 -13.06 7.20 13.32
CA LEU A 12 -14.33 7.25 12.59
C LEU A 12 -14.22 6.73 11.17
N PHE A 13 -13.45 7.38 10.31
CA PHE A 13 -13.56 7.20 8.86
C PHE A 13 -13.00 5.86 8.38
N LYS A 14 -11.99 5.31 9.06
CA LYS A 14 -11.46 3.97 8.80
C LYS A 14 -12.54 2.87 8.92
N HIS A 15 -13.53 3.08 9.78
CA HIS A 15 -14.56 2.09 10.11
C HIS A 15 -15.85 2.24 9.29
N LEU A 16 -16.01 3.35 8.56
CA LEU A 16 -17.16 3.57 7.68
C LEU A 16 -17.30 2.44 6.65
N PRO A 17 -18.53 2.19 6.15
CA PRO A 17 -18.79 1.22 5.08
C PRO A 17 -17.84 1.36 3.87
N SER A 18 -17.60 0.26 3.16
CA SER A 18 -16.76 0.28 1.94
C SER A 18 -17.36 1.16 0.84
N SER A 19 -16.57 1.57 -0.13
CA SER A 19 -17.02 2.38 -1.27
C SER A 19 -18.14 1.71 -2.09
N SER A 20 -18.18 0.37 -2.08
CA SER A 20 -19.18 -0.44 -2.78
C SER A 20 -20.47 -0.67 -1.98
N PHE A 21 -20.57 -0.18 -0.73
CA PHE A 21 -21.79 -0.36 0.06
C PHE A 21 -22.96 0.44 -0.55
N PRO A 22 -24.14 -0.17 -0.70
CA PRO A 22 -25.30 0.50 -1.27
C PRO A 22 -25.62 1.83 -0.55
N VAL A 23 -26.12 2.81 -1.29
CA VAL A 23 -26.58 4.14 -0.82
C VAL A 23 -25.44 5.01 -0.26
N VAL A 24 -24.78 4.59 0.81
CA VAL A 24 -23.81 5.45 1.54
C VAL A 24 -22.34 5.27 1.13
N GLY A 25 -22.01 4.25 0.35
CA GLY A 25 -20.61 3.92 0.02
C GLY A 25 -19.87 5.06 -0.69
N LYS A 26 -20.52 5.77 -1.62
CA LYS A 26 -19.94 6.92 -2.31
C LYS A 26 -19.61 8.07 -1.35
N LEU A 27 -20.50 8.33 -0.39
CA LEU A 27 -20.26 9.33 0.67
C LEU A 27 -19.11 8.92 1.56
N CYS A 28 -19.06 7.67 2.01
CA CYS A 28 -17.99 7.12 2.82
C CYS A 28 -16.62 7.20 2.13
N LYS A 29 -16.55 6.89 0.82
CA LYS A 29 -15.37 7.10 -0.03
C LYS A 29 -14.93 8.56 0.00
N LYS A 30 -15.86 9.51 -0.23
CA LYS A 30 -15.58 10.95 -0.26
C LYS A 30 -15.05 11.46 1.09
N LEU A 31 -15.63 11.04 2.20
CA LEU A 31 -15.19 11.42 3.54
C LEU A 31 -13.76 10.94 3.83
N ARG A 32 -13.45 9.66 3.52
CA ARG A 32 -12.09 9.13 3.67
C ARG A 32 -11.09 9.87 2.78
N TYR A 33 -11.45 10.15 1.52
CA TYR A 33 -10.60 10.91 0.61
C TYR A 33 -10.27 12.30 1.15
N ILE A 34 -11.29 13.08 1.56
CA ILE A 34 -11.11 14.44 2.08
C ILE A 34 -10.20 14.41 3.32
N CYS A 35 -10.42 13.47 4.21
CA CYS A 35 -9.62 13.31 5.42
C CYS A 35 -8.16 12.96 5.09
N CYS A 36 -7.93 11.92 4.27
CA CYS A 36 -6.59 11.47 3.91
C CYS A 36 -5.81 12.52 3.11
N LYS A 37 -6.49 13.34 2.30
CA LYS A 37 -5.88 14.46 1.59
C LYS A 37 -5.24 15.50 2.54
N GLN A 38 -5.74 15.64 3.77
CA GLN A 38 -5.17 16.52 4.79
C GLN A 38 -4.02 15.84 5.57
N ILE A 39 -3.93 14.51 5.53
CA ILE A 39 -2.92 13.72 6.25
C ILE A 39 -1.68 13.53 5.38
N PHE A 40 -1.85 13.06 4.14
CA PHE A 40 -0.78 12.65 3.25
C PHE A 40 0.12 13.83 2.84
N LYS A 41 1.34 13.53 2.39
CA LYS A 41 2.27 14.52 1.81
C LYS A 41 1.71 15.03 0.48
N SER A 42 1.26 14.11 -0.39
CA SER A 42 0.51 14.44 -1.59
C SER A 42 -0.60 13.41 -1.84
N CYS A 43 -1.74 13.89 -2.31
CA CYS A 43 -2.89 13.05 -2.62
C CYS A 43 -3.57 13.59 -3.87
N GLY A 44 -3.51 12.80 -4.93
CA GLY A 44 -4.05 13.10 -6.25
C GLY A 44 -5.57 13.20 -6.28
N LYS A 45 -6.11 13.37 -7.47
CA LYS A 45 -7.56 13.41 -7.71
C LYS A 45 -8.14 12.00 -7.72
N ASN A 46 -9.42 11.87 -7.32
CA ASN A 46 -10.18 10.62 -7.37
C ASN A 46 -9.52 9.41 -6.65
N VAL A 47 -8.73 9.67 -5.61
CA VAL A 47 -8.11 8.60 -4.82
C VAL A 47 -9.16 7.88 -3.99
N ASN A 48 -9.11 6.55 -3.94
CA ASN A 48 -10.01 5.73 -3.13
C ASN A 48 -9.27 5.11 -1.94
N ILE A 49 -9.57 5.58 -0.74
CA ILE A 49 -9.09 4.94 0.49
C ILE A 49 -10.19 4.04 1.01
N GLU A 50 -10.00 2.73 0.94
CA GLU A 50 -11.02 1.77 1.33
C GLU A 50 -11.11 1.57 2.86
N ARG A 51 -12.24 0.98 3.29
CA ARG A 51 -12.49 0.62 4.68
C ARG A 51 -11.34 -0.20 5.25
N GLY A 52 -10.89 0.13 6.46
CA GLY A 52 -9.86 -0.63 7.16
C GLY A 52 -8.43 -0.39 6.68
N ALA A 53 -8.19 0.47 5.68
CA ALA A 53 -6.84 0.78 5.25
C ALA A 53 -6.00 1.33 6.41
N SER A 54 -4.78 0.85 6.58
CA SER A 54 -3.86 1.21 7.66
C SER A 54 -2.53 1.67 7.09
N PHE A 55 -2.06 2.84 7.52
CA PHE A 55 -0.88 3.51 6.96
C PHE A 55 -0.03 4.26 8.01
N GLY A 56 -0.14 3.86 9.28
CA GLY A 56 0.56 4.53 10.37
C GLY A 56 0.17 6.02 10.46
N LYS A 57 1.15 6.91 10.56
CA LYS A 57 0.90 8.37 10.55
C LYS A 57 0.55 8.88 9.14
N GLY A 58 1.09 8.29 8.10
CA GLY A 58 0.84 8.60 6.70
C GLY A 58 1.31 10.00 6.23
N PHE A 59 2.11 10.70 7.02
CA PHE A 59 2.49 12.09 6.73
C PHE A 59 3.43 12.24 5.53
N ASP A 60 4.08 11.14 5.15
CA ASP A 60 5.03 11.09 4.03
C ASP A 60 4.52 10.26 2.85
N ILE A 61 3.24 9.85 2.89
CA ILE A 61 2.60 9.13 1.78
C ILE A 61 2.40 10.07 0.60
N GLU A 62 2.80 9.59 -0.57
CA GLU A 62 2.48 10.19 -1.87
C GLU A 62 1.62 9.20 -2.67
N ILE A 63 0.46 9.66 -3.16
CA ILE A 63 -0.44 8.84 -3.98
C ILE A 63 -0.98 9.64 -5.16
N GLY A 64 -0.82 9.09 -6.35
CA GLY A 64 -1.22 9.70 -7.62
C GLY A 64 -2.72 9.62 -7.90
N ASP A 65 -3.12 10.25 -9.00
CA ASP A 65 -4.51 10.32 -9.46
C ASP A 65 -5.09 8.94 -9.73
N ASN A 66 -6.40 8.77 -9.49
CA ASN A 66 -7.19 7.54 -9.73
C ASN A 66 -6.70 6.30 -8.99
N SER A 67 -5.75 6.42 -8.07
CA SER A 67 -5.16 5.30 -7.33
C SER A 67 -5.96 4.97 -6.08
N GLY A 68 -5.72 3.79 -5.50
CA GLY A 68 -6.44 3.39 -4.32
C GLY A 68 -5.66 2.54 -3.33
N LEU A 69 -6.01 2.67 -2.07
CA LEU A 69 -5.64 1.75 -1.00
C LEU A 69 -6.77 0.76 -0.79
N GLY A 70 -6.50 -0.52 -1.00
CA GLY A 70 -7.47 -1.61 -0.91
C GLY A 70 -8.05 -1.79 0.50
N ARG A 71 -9.18 -2.49 0.58
CA ARG A 71 -9.82 -2.79 1.87
C ARG A 71 -8.88 -3.61 2.77
N ASN A 72 -8.78 -3.19 4.04
CA ASN A 72 -7.91 -3.81 5.05
C ASN A 72 -6.45 -3.92 4.60
N CYS A 73 -5.97 -3.07 3.71
CA CYS A 73 -4.55 -3.04 3.38
C CYS A 73 -3.72 -2.44 4.52
N HIS A 74 -2.47 -2.83 4.57
CA HIS A 74 -1.45 -2.27 5.47
C HIS A 74 -0.31 -1.75 4.61
N VAL A 75 -0.10 -0.45 4.62
CA VAL A 75 0.97 0.20 3.85
C VAL A 75 1.88 1.02 4.77
N PRO A 76 3.17 1.16 4.43
CA PRO A 76 4.08 1.98 5.23
C PRO A 76 3.71 3.47 5.19
N PRO A 77 4.09 4.23 6.23
CA PRO A 77 3.75 5.65 6.35
C PRO A 77 4.45 6.57 5.35
N ASN A 78 5.40 6.04 4.57
CA ASN A 78 6.23 6.76 3.60
C ASN A 78 6.17 6.14 2.19
N ILE A 79 5.12 5.38 1.87
CA ILE A 79 4.97 4.75 0.55
C ILE A 79 4.75 5.79 -0.55
N ILE A 80 5.29 5.50 -1.74
CA ILE A 80 5.07 6.27 -2.96
C ILE A 80 4.23 5.41 -3.91
N ILE A 81 3.07 5.93 -4.33
CA ILE A 81 2.14 5.25 -5.23
C ILE A 81 1.86 6.17 -6.42
N GLY A 82 2.09 5.68 -7.62
CA GLY A 82 1.83 6.37 -8.88
C GLY A 82 0.34 6.56 -9.18
N LYS A 83 0.03 6.83 -10.44
CA LYS A 83 -1.33 7.03 -10.95
C LYS A 83 -1.95 5.70 -11.38
N ASP A 84 -3.28 5.64 -11.36
CA ASP A 84 -4.07 4.52 -11.90
C ASP A 84 -3.71 3.17 -11.25
N VAL A 85 -3.30 3.18 -9.97
CA VAL A 85 -2.96 1.97 -9.22
C VAL A 85 -4.20 1.34 -8.60
N MET A 86 -4.47 0.10 -8.98
CA MET A 86 -5.53 -0.73 -8.40
C MET A 86 -4.96 -1.67 -7.34
N MET A 87 -5.32 -1.46 -6.09
CA MET A 87 -4.94 -2.33 -4.97
C MET A 87 -6.16 -3.11 -4.47
N ALA A 88 -6.09 -4.44 -4.57
CA ALA A 88 -7.13 -5.33 -4.04
C ALA A 88 -7.09 -5.41 -2.50
N PRO A 89 -8.09 -6.05 -1.86
CA PRO A 89 -8.13 -6.21 -0.41
C PRO A 89 -6.96 -7.02 0.17
N ASN A 90 -6.65 -6.74 1.44
CA ASN A 90 -5.70 -7.49 2.26
C ASN A 90 -4.27 -7.50 1.69
N VAL A 91 -3.84 -6.41 1.09
CA VAL A 91 -2.45 -6.21 0.66
C VAL A 91 -1.62 -5.73 1.85
N PHE A 92 -0.46 -6.34 2.07
CA PHE A 92 0.50 -5.97 3.11
C PHE A 92 1.81 -5.53 2.49
N ILE A 93 2.25 -4.31 2.80
CA ILE A 93 3.51 -3.74 2.33
C ILE A 93 4.40 -3.44 3.53
N PHE A 94 5.56 -4.06 3.57
CA PHE A 94 6.50 -3.94 4.69
C PHE A 94 7.52 -2.83 4.45
N HIS A 95 7.94 -2.14 5.49
CA HIS A 95 9.00 -1.13 5.44
C HIS A 95 10.15 -1.41 6.41
N LEU A 96 9.92 -2.28 7.38
CA LEU A 96 10.89 -2.67 8.39
C LEU A 96 11.13 -4.18 8.33
N ASN A 97 12.32 -4.59 8.75
CA ASN A 97 12.63 -5.99 9.00
C ASN A 97 13.54 -6.07 10.24
N HIS A 98 13.50 -7.18 10.95
CA HIS A 98 14.46 -7.43 12.01
C HIS A 98 15.84 -7.68 11.43
N ALA A 99 16.90 -7.19 12.11
CA ALA A 99 18.25 -7.62 11.83
C ALA A 99 18.42 -9.06 12.34
N PHE A 100 19.11 -9.90 11.55
CA PHE A 100 19.22 -11.33 11.84
C PHE A 100 20.58 -11.94 11.42
N LYS A 101 21.53 -11.11 10.98
CA LYS A 101 22.79 -11.60 10.40
C LYS A 101 23.78 -12.11 11.45
N ASN A 102 23.72 -11.59 12.68
CA ASN A 102 24.57 -12.05 13.75
C ASN A 102 23.98 -13.30 14.39
N THR A 103 24.72 -14.41 14.38
CA THR A 103 24.29 -15.69 14.95
C THR A 103 24.66 -15.85 16.42
N GLU A 104 25.47 -14.94 16.97
CA GLU A 104 25.96 -14.99 18.35
C GLU A 104 24.96 -14.41 19.37
N ILE A 105 24.02 -13.59 18.91
CA ILE A 105 23.02 -12.95 19.76
C ILE A 105 21.60 -13.18 19.22
N PRO A 106 20.57 -13.24 20.09
CA PRO A 106 19.17 -13.38 19.67
C PRO A 106 18.73 -12.27 18.72
N MET A 107 17.88 -12.59 17.73
CA MET A 107 17.39 -11.61 16.75
C MET A 107 16.70 -10.40 17.39
N ARG A 108 16.00 -10.58 18.52
CA ARG A 108 15.35 -9.48 19.27
C ARG A 108 16.35 -8.40 19.74
N GLU A 109 17.62 -8.75 19.91
CA GLU A 109 18.68 -7.85 20.41
C GLU A 109 19.44 -7.17 19.27
N GLN A 110 19.24 -7.61 18.01
CA GLN A 110 19.94 -7.07 16.85
C GLN A 110 19.29 -5.80 16.28
N GLY A 111 18.09 -5.44 16.76
CA GLY A 111 17.38 -4.25 16.30
C GLY A 111 16.65 -4.44 14.96
N ILE A 112 16.52 -3.33 14.22
CA ILE A 112 15.69 -3.25 13.00
C ILE A 112 16.54 -2.78 11.84
N THR A 113 16.34 -3.38 10.67
CA THR A 113 16.90 -2.93 9.39
C THR A 113 15.87 -2.06 8.68
N ILE A 114 16.22 -0.80 8.43
CA ILE A 114 15.41 0.13 7.63
C ILE A 114 15.89 0.04 6.19
N LYS A 115 14.97 -0.13 5.26
CA LYS A 115 15.22 -0.08 3.82
C LYS A 115 14.61 1.19 3.21
N GLU A 116 14.94 1.44 1.93
CA GLU A 116 14.28 2.48 1.15
C GLU A 116 12.76 2.31 1.17
N ALA A 117 12.04 3.41 0.95
CA ALA A 117 10.59 3.38 0.81
C ALA A 117 10.19 2.46 -0.34
N VAL A 118 9.10 1.71 -0.16
CA VAL A 118 8.49 0.97 -1.26
C VAL A 118 7.87 1.97 -2.22
N SER A 119 8.12 1.78 -3.52
CA SER A 119 7.50 2.57 -4.58
C SER A 119 6.69 1.68 -5.53
N ILE A 120 5.53 2.18 -5.92
CA ILE A 120 4.63 1.55 -6.88
C ILE A 120 4.46 2.54 -8.03
N GLY A 121 4.80 2.12 -9.23
CA GLY A 121 4.69 2.92 -10.44
C GLY A 121 3.24 3.16 -10.90
N ASP A 122 3.10 3.68 -12.10
CA ASP A 122 1.80 3.98 -12.70
C ASP A 122 1.16 2.72 -13.31
N ASP A 123 -0.17 2.68 -13.41
CA ASP A 123 -0.96 1.61 -14.05
C ASP A 123 -0.62 0.20 -13.50
N VAL A 124 -0.52 0.08 -12.19
CA VAL A 124 -0.20 -1.19 -11.52
C VAL A 124 -1.46 -1.83 -10.94
N TRP A 125 -1.59 -3.13 -11.15
CA TRP A 125 -2.64 -3.93 -10.50
C TRP A 125 -2.04 -4.88 -9.46
N ILE A 126 -2.41 -4.68 -8.19
CA ILE A 126 -1.99 -5.52 -7.07
C ILE A 126 -3.17 -6.40 -6.65
N GLY A 127 -3.00 -7.71 -6.83
CA GLY A 127 -3.99 -8.72 -6.48
C GLY A 127 -4.24 -8.83 -4.97
N ARG A 128 -5.30 -9.56 -4.61
CA ARG A 128 -5.70 -9.79 -3.20
C ARG A 128 -4.60 -10.53 -2.43
N SER A 129 -4.43 -10.17 -1.15
CA SER A 129 -3.51 -10.85 -0.22
C SER A 129 -2.07 -10.94 -0.73
N VAL A 130 -1.64 -9.90 -1.46
CA VAL A 130 -0.25 -9.74 -1.87
C VAL A 130 0.57 -9.20 -0.70
N PHE A 131 1.78 -9.73 -0.54
CA PHE A 131 2.79 -9.25 0.40
C PHE A 131 3.93 -8.62 -0.38
N ILE A 132 4.24 -7.34 -0.15
CA ILE A 132 5.38 -6.66 -0.76
C ILE A 132 6.44 -6.44 0.30
N MET A 133 7.63 -7.02 0.10
CA MET A 133 8.73 -6.90 1.05
C MET A 133 9.35 -5.49 1.02
N SER A 134 9.99 -5.10 2.11
CA SER A 134 10.58 -3.76 2.28
C SER A 134 11.60 -3.41 1.18
N GLY A 135 11.62 -2.15 0.75
CA GLY A 135 12.55 -1.63 -0.24
C GLY A 135 12.32 -2.11 -1.68
N LYS A 136 11.12 -2.60 -2.00
CA LYS A 136 10.77 -3.05 -3.35
C LYS A 136 10.27 -1.92 -4.23
N LYS A 137 10.58 -2.02 -5.53
CA LYS A 137 10.09 -1.11 -6.57
C LYS A 137 9.20 -1.92 -7.52
N VAL A 138 7.92 -1.57 -7.57
CA VAL A 138 6.97 -2.15 -8.53
C VAL A 138 6.96 -1.26 -9.75
N ALA A 139 7.45 -1.75 -10.87
CA ALA A 139 7.58 -0.97 -12.11
C ALA A 139 6.21 -0.71 -12.76
N ASN A 140 6.16 0.32 -13.63
CA ASN A 140 4.95 0.73 -14.34
C ASN A 140 4.29 -0.44 -15.09
N GLY A 141 2.97 -0.41 -15.19
CA GLY A 141 2.18 -1.38 -15.94
C GLY A 141 2.22 -2.81 -15.41
N SER A 142 2.78 -3.05 -14.23
CA SER A 142 2.93 -4.40 -13.66
C SER A 142 1.63 -4.95 -13.09
N ILE A 143 1.47 -6.27 -13.14
CA ILE A 143 0.40 -7.01 -12.47
C ILE A 143 1.03 -7.95 -11.44
N ILE A 144 0.65 -7.82 -10.19
CA ILE A 144 1.03 -8.76 -9.12
C ILE A 144 -0.17 -9.64 -8.82
N ALA A 145 -0.06 -10.93 -9.15
CA ALA A 145 -1.13 -11.91 -8.96
C ALA A 145 -1.48 -12.08 -7.47
N ALA A 146 -2.72 -12.47 -7.20
CA ALA A 146 -3.18 -12.68 -5.82
C ALA A 146 -2.31 -13.71 -5.06
N GLY A 147 -2.09 -13.47 -3.77
CA GLY A 147 -1.30 -14.35 -2.90
C GLY A 147 0.22 -14.30 -3.14
N THR A 148 0.71 -13.40 -3.97
CA THR A 148 2.15 -13.27 -4.26
C THR A 148 2.90 -12.68 -3.07
N VAL A 149 4.10 -13.21 -2.79
CA VAL A 149 5.09 -12.60 -1.90
C VAL A 149 6.20 -11.99 -2.76
N LEU A 150 6.12 -10.67 -2.97
CA LEU A 150 7.07 -9.92 -3.83
C LEU A 150 8.40 -9.73 -3.10
N THR A 151 9.41 -10.50 -3.49
CA THR A 151 10.73 -10.55 -2.84
C THR A 151 11.82 -9.87 -3.65
N LYS A 152 11.58 -9.54 -4.90
CA LYS A 152 12.52 -8.86 -5.83
C LYS A 152 11.77 -7.96 -6.79
N ASP A 153 12.50 -7.06 -7.43
CA ASP A 153 11.96 -6.15 -8.44
C ASP A 153 11.91 -6.84 -9.82
N PHE A 154 11.02 -6.39 -10.68
CA PHE A 154 10.82 -6.91 -12.03
C PHE A 154 10.72 -5.76 -13.04
N PRO A 155 10.98 -6.01 -14.32
CA PRO A 155 10.83 -5.00 -15.38
C PRO A 155 9.39 -4.47 -15.48
N GLU A 156 9.21 -3.35 -16.15
CA GLU A 156 7.90 -2.80 -16.49
C GLU A 156 7.04 -3.80 -17.26
N PHE A 157 5.72 -3.68 -17.13
CA PHE A 157 4.72 -4.53 -17.76
C PHE A 157 4.81 -6.01 -17.43
N SER A 158 5.49 -6.38 -16.33
CA SER A 158 5.57 -7.77 -15.87
C SER A 158 4.27 -8.24 -15.23
N ILE A 159 3.88 -9.49 -15.51
CA ILE A 159 2.93 -10.25 -14.72
C ILE A 159 3.75 -11.14 -13.77
N ILE A 160 3.53 -10.96 -12.48
CA ILE A 160 4.35 -11.53 -11.41
C ILE A 160 3.46 -12.37 -10.50
N GLY A 161 3.92 -13.56 -10.09
CA GLY A 161 3.15 -14.43 -9.20
C GLY A 161 4.03 -15.32 -8.33
N GLY A 162 3.42 -15.92 -7.33
CA GLY A 162 4.02 -16.98 -6.51
C GLY A 162 4.67 -16.49 -5.20
N ASN A 163 5.06 -17.47 -4.39
CA ASN A 163 5.81 -17.31 -3.14
C ASN A 163 7.00 -18.28 -3.13
N PRO A 164 8.25 -17.82 -3.24
CA PRO A 164 8.64 -16.43 -3.56
C PRO A 164 8.25 -16.03 -4.99
N SER A 165 8.20 -14.70 -5.25
CA SER A 165 7.75 -14.14 -6.53
C SER A 165 8.61 -14.58 -7.71
N LYS A 166 7.92 -14.91 -8.82
CA LYS A 166 8.52 -15.26 -10.11
C LYS A 166 7.89 -14.43 -11.23
N PHE A 167 8.67 -14.15 -12.25
CA PHE A 167 8.16 -13.61 -13.52
C PHE A 167 7.32 -14.69 -14.21
N ILE A 168 6.12 -14.34 -14.67
CA ILE A 168 5.24 -15.23 -15.43
C ILE A 168 5.35 -14.92 -16.92
N LYS A 169 5.04 -13.68 -17.29
CA LYS A 169 5.13 -13.16 -18.67
C LYS A 169 5.04 -11.64 -18.68
N PHE A 170 5.26 -11.03 -19.80
CA PHE A 170 4.90 -9.63 -20.00
C PHE A 170 3.39 -9.46 -20.24
N ARG A 171 2.90 -8.30 -19.81
CA ARG A 171 1.55 -7.83 -20.12
C ARG A 171 1.50 -7.38 -21.59
N LYS A 172 0.71 -8.05 -22.37
CA LYS A 172 0.39 -7.66 -23.75
C LYS A 172 -1.10 -7.71 -23.94
#